data_5e8803493478112456c8ba726907a6cf
#
_entry.id   5e8803493478112456c8ba726907a6cf
#
_cell.length_a   1.000
_cell.length_b   1.000
_cell.length_c   1.000
_cell.angle_alpha   90.00
_cell.angle_beta   90.00
_cell.angle_gamma   90.00
#
_symmetry.space_group_name_H-M   'P 1'
#
loop_
_entity.id
_entity.type
_entity.pdbx_description
1 polymer ?
#
loop_
_entity_poly.entity_id
_entity_poly.type
_entity_poly.pdbx_seq_one_letter_code
_entity_poly.pdbx_strand_id
1 'polypeptide(L)'
;MIVDFFKTRERFDFFPHPYDIGNLFGPWKRNADSHFLLKLYKLDAGKYAEYYAYHLNHTIKNRVAGEEEFFRQLWHLTETRISYLQSKNPHGSDHEQNLIRIEKLKQFQGFLNGIDKWNARPAALVIEEKDLIIQKHLNEIGKLKQQVAELTQYEVKQKISIEDEHLPTLVDLLQQMRNLKLPSGRLLLRCDHKITYAKIIAKFFSHGEKDIPVETARNYFVEKEGDIPTKGTFIYPAQQLFKIVSIK
;
A
#
# COMPACT_ATOMS: atom_id res chain seq x y z
N MET A 1 -30.36 26.10 26.86
CA MET A 1 -31.13 24.87 26.55
C MET A 1 -30.15 23.71 26.60
N ILE A 2 -30.38 22.69 27.41
CA ILE A 2 -29.50 21.51 27.45
C ILE A 2 -29.86 20.66 26.24
N VAL A 3 -28.92 20.52 25.30
CA VAL A 3 -29.09 19.73 24.10
C VAL A 3 -29.01 18.25 24.47
N ASP A 4 -30.05 17.46 24.17
CA ASP A 4 -30.19 16.05 24.59
C ASP A 4 -29.71 15.13 23.46
N PHE A 5 -28.39 15.05 23.27
CA PHE A 5 -27.77 14.21 22.24
C PHE A 5 -27.94 12.70 22.49
N PHE A 6 -28.15 12.30 23.73
CA PHE A 6 -28.10 10.89 24.08
C PHE A 6 -29.43 10.38 24.59
N LYS A 7 -29.80 9.16 24.18
CA LYS A 7 -30.95 8.52 24.74
C LYS A 7 -30.68 8.05 26.16
N THR A 8 -31.38 8.65 27.10
CA THR A 8 -31.31 8.32 28.52
C THR A 8 -32.36 7.28 28.85
N ARG A 9 -32.03 6.40 29.81
CA ARG A 9 -32.95 5.48 30.45
C ARG A 9 -34.10 6.27 31.10
N GLU A 10 -35.32 5.76 30.96
CA GLU A 10 -36.48 6.35 31.64
C GLU A 10 -36.42 6.08 33.15
N ARG A 11 -37.05 6.96 33.93
CA ARG A 11 -37.09 6.82 35.37
C ARG A 11 -37.94 5.59 35.73
N PHE A 12 -37.44 4.73 36.62
CA PHE A 12 -38.02 3.47 37.02
C PHE A 12 -38.21 2.44 35.90
N ASP A 13 -37.49 2.59 34.77
CA ASP A 13 -37.43 1.53 33.77
C ASP A 13 -36.52 0.40 34.27
N PHE A 14 -37.11 -0.78 34.54
CA PHE A 14 -36.37 -1.95 35.02
C PHE A 14 -35.79 -2.82 33.90
N PHE A 15 -36.17 -2.55 32.64
CA PHE A 15 -35.69 -3.28 31.45
C PHE A 15 -35.20 -2.33 30.36
N PRO A 16 -34.20 -1.47 30.67
CA PRO A 16 -33.70 -0.51 29.71
C PRO A 16 -33.01 -1.20 28.54
N HIS A 17 -32.99 -0.50 27.42
CA HIS A 17 -32.17 -0.96 26.28
C HIS A 17 -30.69 -1.04 26.69
N PRO A 18 -29.90 -2.04 26.19
CA PRO A 18 -28.49 -2.19 26.54
C PRO A 18 -27.63 -0.94 26.32
N TYR A 19 -28.03 -0.06 25.43
CA TYR A 19 -27.33 1.18 25.13
C TYR A 19 -27.92 2.43 25.79
N ASP A 20 -29.00 2.35 26.51
CA ASP A 20 -29.51 3.47 27.31
C ASP A 20 -28.48 3.90 28.36
N ILE A 21 -28.30 5.20 28.50
CA ILE A 21 -27.37 5.78 29.48
C ILE A 21 -28.10 6.29 30.73
N GLY A 22 -27.36 6.42 31.81
CA GLY A 22 -27.93 6.84 33.09
C GLY A 22 -28.18 5.69 34.05
N ASN A 23 -28.72 6.02 35.22
CA ASN A 23 -29.05 5.08 36.28
C ASN A 23 -30.54 5.24 36.68
N LEU A 24 -31.06 4.38 37.55
CA LEU A 24 -32.51 4.30 37.88
C LEU A 24 -33.06 5.56 38.58
N PHE A 25 -32.23 6.31 39.30
CA PHE A 25 -32.68 7.33 40.25
C PHE A 25 -32.10 8.75 40.06
N GLY A 26 -31.17 8.97 39.12
CA GLY A 26 -30.37 10.20 39.04
C GLY A 26 -30.86 11.29 38.09
N PRO A 27 -30.34 12.51 38.16
CA PRO A 27 -30.65 13.60 37.25
C PRO A 27 -29.88 13.44 35.93
N TRP A 28 -30.44 12.67 35.06
CA TRP A 28 -29.81 12.14 33.85
C TRP A 28 -29.29 13.19 32.89
N LYS A 29 -30.11 14.21 32.59
CA LYS A 29 -29.84 15.17 31.53
C LYS A 29 -28.62 16.06 31.78
N ARG A 30 -28.33 16.32 33.05
CA ARG A 30 -27.21 17.20 33.45
C ARG A 30 -25.84 16.54 33.35
N ASN A 31 -25.80 15.19 33.37
CA ASN A 31 -24.57 14.39 33.33
C ASN A 31 -24.59 13.36 32.18
N ALA A 32 -25.35 13.62 31.11
CA ALA A 32 -25.50 12.71 29.99
C ALA A 32 -24.17 12.32 29.37
N ASP A 33 -23.27 13.28 29.16
CA ASP A 33 -21.92 13.06 28.64
C ASP A 33 -21.11 12.08 29.49
N SER A 34 -21.16 12.27 30.82
CA SER A 34 -20.45 11.37 31.75
C SER A 34 -21.03 9.96 31.73
N HIS A 35 -22.35 9.83 31.64
CA HIS A 35 -23.01 8.52 31.54
C HIS A 35 -22.72 7.84 30.21
N PHE A 36 -22.68 8.59 29.10
CA PHE A 36 -22.28 8.08 27.82
C PHE A 36 -20.86 7.47 27.88
N LEU A 37 -19.90 8.21 28.43
CA LEU A 37 -18.54 7.74 28.58
C LEU A 37 -18.42 6.54 29.52
N LEU A 38 -19.15 6.52 30.65
CA LEU A 38 -19.18 5.38 31.57
C LEU A 38 -19.68 4.10 30.91
N LYS A 39 -20.65 4.23 30.00
CA LYS A 39 -21.14 3.11 29.20
C LYS A 39 -20.11 2.68 28.18
N LEU A 40 -19.49 3.62 27.47
CA LEU A 40 -18.47 3.40 26.46
C LEU A 40 -17.28 2.59 27.02
N TYR A 41 -16.81 2.90 28.24
CA TYR A 41 -15.71 2.17 28.87
C TYR A 41 -15.98 0.67 29.09
N LYS A 42 -17.26 0.29 29.18
CA LYS A 42 -17.70 -1.10 29.38
C LYS A 42 -17.98 -1.84 28.08
N LEU A 43 -17.97 -1.15 26.94
CA LEU A 43 -18.27 -1.75 25.64
C LEU A 43 -17.00 -2.35 25.02
N ASP A 44 -17.22 -3.42 24.27
CA ASP A 44 -16.21 -3.95 23.36
C ASP A 44 -16.16 -3.14 22.07
N ALA A 45 -14.99 -3.07 21.42
CA ALA A 45 -14.80 -2.29 20.20
C ALA A 45 -15.78 -2.66 19.07
N GLY A 46 -16.14 -3.94 18.95
CA GLY A 46 -17.13 -4.42 17.97
C GLY A 46 -18.55 -3.87 18.17
N LYS A 47 -18.84 -3.28 19.33
CA LYS A 47 -20.14 -2.68 19.66
C LYS A 47 -20.20 -1.16 19.43
N TYR A 48 -19.11 -0.52 19.06
CA TYR A 48 -19.08 0.94 18.90
C TYR A 48 -20.01 1.43 17.81
N ALA A 49 -20.11 0.71 16.69
CA ALA A 49 -20.98 1.09 15.58
C ALA A 49 -22.47 1.06 15.98
N GLU A 50 -22.90 0.00 16.69
CA GLU A 50 -24.27 -0.13 17.17
C GLU A 50 -24.60 0.95 18.22
N TYR A 51 -23.66 1.20 19.14
CA TYR A 51 -23.81 2.22 20.19
C TYR A 51 -23.93 3.62 19.60
N TYR A 52 -23.04 3.96 18.63
CA TYR A 52 -23.09 5.21 17.89
C TYR A 52 -24.42 5.38 17.16
N ALA A 53 -24.83 4.39 16.36
CA ALA A 53 -26.06 4.43 15.59
C ALA A 53 -27.32 4.56 16.49
N TYR A 54 -27.30 3.92 17.65
CA TYR A 54 -28.39 4.00 18.61
C TYR A 54 -28.65 5.44 19.10
N HIS A 55 -27.61 6.13 19.53
CA HIS A 55 -27.71 7.51 20.00
C HIS A 55 -27.90 8.51 18.86
N LEU A 56 -27.28 8.29 17.70
CA LEU A 56 -27.51 9.09 16.50
C LEU A 56 -28.98 9.07 16.09
N ASN A 57 -29.58 7.86 16.02
CA ASN A 57 -31.00 7.71 15.68
C ASN A 57 -31.92 8.46 16.66
N HIS A 58 -31.59 8.48 17.96
CA HIS A 58 -32.31 9.27 18.95
C HIS A 58 -32.19 10.76 18.67
N THR A 59 -30.98 11.25 18.39
CA THR A 59 -30.67 12.65 18.08
C THR A 59 -31.45 13.14 16.86
N ILE A 60 -31.42 12.37 15.77
CA ILE A 60 -32.12 12.68 14.51
C ILE A 60 -33.65 12.63 14.71
N LYS A 61 -34.17 11.57 15.34
CA LYS A 61 -35.59 11.39 15.56
C LYS A 61 -36.21 12.52 16.38
N ASN A 62 -35.50 13.02 17.35
CA ASN A 62 -35.93 14.12 18.20
C ASN A 62 -35.57 15.50 17.63
N ARG A 63 -34.99 15.57 16.42
CA ARG A 63 -34.56 16.80 15.76
C ARG A 63 -33.63 17.67 16.62
N VAL A 64 -32.79 17.02 17.40
CA VAL A 64 -31.86 17.70 18.32
C VAL A 64 -30.70 18.29 17.53
N ALA A 65 -30.11 17.49 16.63
CA ALA A 65 -28.97 17.89 15.79
C ALA A 65 -28.88 16.97 14.54
N GLY A 66 -28.07 17.40 13.56
CA GLY A 66 -27.70 16.57 12.43
C GLY A 66 -26.62 15.54 12.77
N GLU A 67 -26.34 14.62 11.84
CA GLU A 67 -25.32 13.58 12.00
C GLU A 67 -23.92 14.21 12.19
N GLU A 68 -23.59 15.28 11.44
CA GLU A 68 -22.32 15.98 11.56
C GLU A 68 -22.14 16.63 12.95
N GLU A 69 -23.18 17.32 13.44
CA GLU A 69 -23.12 17.95 14.77
C GLU A 69 -22.98 16.92 15.88
N PHE A 70 -23.71 15.79 15.78
CA PHE A 70 -23.58 14.67 16.70
C PHE A 70 -22.16 14.10 16.67
N PHE A 71 -21.59 13.88 15.50
CA PHE A 71 -20.21 13.44 15.34
C PHE A 71 -19.21 14.40 15.99
N ARG A 72 -19.31 15.70 15.70
CA ARG A 72 -18.46 16.76 16.27
C ARG A 72 -18.54 16.77 17.80
N GLN A 73 -19.74 16.64 18.34
CA GLN A 73 -19.96 16.55 19.80
C GLN A 73 -19.23 15.34 20.40
N LEU A 74 -19.35 14.17 19.80
CA LEU A 74 -18.67 12.96 20.29
C LEU A 74 -17.16 13.07 20.20
N TRP A 75 -16.66 13.64 19.11
CA TRP A 75 -15.22 13.85 18.96
C TRP A 75 -14.71 14.77 20.07
N HIS A 76 -15.34 15.92 20.23
CA HIS A 76 -14.96 16.89 21.27
C HIS A 76 -15.06 16.30 22.70
N LEU A 77 -16.13 15.55 22.97
CA LEU A 77 -16.35 14.90 24.26
C LEU A 77 -15.22 13.90 24.58
N THR A 78 -14.83 13.07 23.62
CA THR A 78 -13.77 12.08 23.82
C THR A 78 -12.40 12.72 23.94
N GLU A 79 -12.09 13.74 23.13
CA GLU A 79 -10.84 14.52 23.18
C GLU A 79 -10.68 15.25 24.53
N THR A 80 -11.71 15.98 24.94
CA THR A 80 -11.71 16.68 26.24
C THR A 80 -11.51 15.69 27.38
N ARG A 81 -12.13 14.51 27.30
CA ARG A 81 -12.01 13.50 28.34
C ARG A 81 -10.62 12.86 28.37
N ILE A 82 -10.01 12.60 27.24
CA ILE A 82 -8.63 12.11 27.15
C ILE A 82 -7.67 13.13 27.79
N SER A 83 -7.76 14.39 27.36
CA SER A 83 -6.93 15.48 27.89
C SER A 83 -7.09 15.63 29.41
N TYR A 84 -8.31 15.56 29.91
CA TYR A 84 -8.59 15.58 31.36
C TYR A 84 -7.95 14.40 32.09
N LEU A 85 -8.05 13.17 31.55
CA LEU A 85 -7.47 11.98 32.20
C LEU A 85 -5.95 12.01 32.16
N GLN A 86 -5.35 12.55 31.11
CA GLN A 86 -3.90 12.73 30.98
C GLN A 86 -3.34 13.79 31.95
N SER A 87 -4.12 14.82 32.26
CA SER A 87 -3.71 15.84 33.22
C SER A 87 -3.77 15.40 34.68
N LYS A 88 -4.30 14.18 34.96
CA LYS A 88 -4.33 13.63 36.32
C LYS A 88 -2.95 13.20 36.80
N ASN A 89 -2.74 13.26 38.15
CA ASN A 89 -1.49 12.88 38.75
C ASN A 89 -1.12 11.41 38.38
N PRO A 90 0.06 11.19 37.76
CA PRO A 90 0.53 9.85 37.42
C PRO A 90 0.75 8.92 38.63
N HIS A 91 0.91 9.49 39.81
CA HIS A 91 1.12 8.73 41.08
C HIS A 91 -0.17 8.53 41.86
N GLY A 92 -1.33 8.91 41.32
CA GLY A 92 -2.63 8.71 41.95
C GLY A 92 -3.08 7.24 41.94
N SER A 93 -3.87 6.83 42.91
CA SER A 93 -4.44 5.47 43.01
C SER A 93 -5.25 5.05 41.77
N ASP A 94 -5.79 6.01 41.06
CA ASP A 94 -6.64 5.77 39.88
C ASP A 94 -5.87 5.77 38.56
N HIS A 95 -4.53 5.87 38.57
CA HIS A 95 -3.72 6.05 37.38
C HIS A 95 -3.90 4.90 36.39
N GLU A 96 -3.84 3.65 36.84
CA GLU A 96 -4.02 2.47 35.99
C GLU A 96 -5.41 2.44 35.34
N GLN A 97 -6.45 2.73 36.11
CA GLN A 97 -7.80 2.85 35.57
C GLN A 97 -7.95 3.98 34.55
N ASN A 98 -7.24 5.09 34.76
CA ASN A 98 -7.25 6.20 33.82
C ASN A 98 -6.56 5.83 32.50
N LEU A 99 -5.48 5.06 32.53
CA LEU A 99 -4.82 4.54 31.32
C LEU A 99 -5.76 3.62 30.53
N ILE A 100 -6.46 2.71 31.19
CA ILE A 100 -7.45 1.82 30.53
C ILE A 100 -8.57 2.64 29.88
N ARG A 101 -9.07 3.67 30.59
CA ARG A 101 -10.11 4.57 30.04
C ARG A 101 -9.61 5.36 28.83
N ILE A 102 -8.38 5.88 28.89
CA ILE A 102 -7.75 6.57 27.75
C ILE A 102 -7.65 5.65 26.55
N GLU A 103 -7.24 4.41 26.73
CA GLU A 103 -7.13 3.42 25.65
C GLU A 103 -8.50 3.15 25.01
N LYS A 104 -9.55 2.95 25.82
CA LYS A 104 -10.92 2.79 25.33
C LYS A 104 -11.41 4.01 24.54
N LEU A 105 -11.10 5.22 24.98
CA LEU A 105 -11.44 6.44 24.26
C LEU A 105 -10.69 6.57 22.93
N LYS A 106 -9.41 6.22 22.89
CA LYS A 106 -8.61 6.20 21.66
C LYS A 106 -9.15 5.16 20.66
N GLN A 107 -9.54 3.97 21.13
CA GLN A 107 -10.19 2.96 20.28
C GLN A 107 -11.49 3.48 19.69
N PHE A 108 -12.30 4.20 20.48
CA PHE A 108 -13.52 4.80 19.99
C PHE A 108 -13.26 5.98 19.03
N GLN A 109 -12.23 6.79 19.27
CA GLN A 109 -11.78 7.79 18.31
C GLN A 109 -11.30 7.17 16.99
N GLY A 110 -10.65 6.01 17.05
CA GLY A 110 -10.28 5.23 15.86
C GLY A 110 -11.51 4.79 15.04
N PHE A 111 -12.58 4.36 15.73
CA PHE A 111 -13.86 4.08 15.09
C PHE A 111 -14.48 5.35 14.45
N LEU A 112 -14.55 6.45 15.20
CA LEU A 112 -15.04 7.74 14.68
C LEU A 112 -14.23 8.20 13.45
N ASN A 113 -12.91 8.03 13.48
CA ASN A 113 -12.03 8.34 12.36
C ASN A 113 -12.42 7.59 11.08
N GLY A 114 -12.79 6.30 11.22
CA GLY A 114 -13.22 5.46 10.10
C GLY A 114 -14.56 5.87 9.47
N ILE A 115 -15.41 6.61 10.19
CA ILE A 115 -16.74 7.06 9.72
C ILE A 115 -16.83 8.58 9.44
N ASP A 116 -15.72 9.32 9.60
CA ASP A 116 -15.68 10.77 9.40
C ASP A 116 -15.82 11.13 7.91
N LYS A 117 -17.02 11.46 7.49
CA LYS A 117 -17.34 11.88 6.12
C LYS A 117 -17.13 13.39 5.89
N TRP A 118 -17.02 14.18 6.96
CA TRP A 118 -17.02 15.65 6.91
C TRP A 118 -15.66 16.27 7.19
N ASN A 119 -14.63 15.45 7.47
CA ASN A 119 -13.37 15.94 8.03
C ASN A 119 -13.61 16.85 9.26
N ALA A 120 -14.55 16.44 10.10
CA ALA A 120 -15.04 17.22 11.22
C ALA A 120 -14.09 17.24 12.43
N ARG A 121 -13.01 16.48 12.35
CA ARG A 121 -11.93 16.41 13.33
C ARG A 121 -11.16 17.74 13.39
N PRO A 122 -10.50 18.05 14.51
CA PRO A 122 -9.62 19.20 14.60
C PRO A 122 -8.58 19.19 13.45
N ALA A 123 -8.49 20.30 12.73
CA ALA A 123 -7.61 20.43 11.57
C ALA A 123 -6.14 20.05 11.89
N ALA A 124 -5.67 20.37 13.09
CA ALA A 124 -4.32 20.05 13.54
C ALA A 124 -4.03 18.54 13.49
N LEU A 125 -4.96 17.70 13.98
CA LEU A 125 -4.81 16.24 13.96
C LEU A 125 -4.82 15.68 12.54
N VAL A 126 -5.68 16.23 11.69
CA VAL A 126 -5.75 15.83 10.26
C VAL A 126 -4.45 16.20 9.54
N ILE A 127 -3.88 17.34 9.83
CA ILE A 127 -2.60 17.80 9.27
C ILE A 127 -1.48 16.88 9.74
N GLU A 128 -1.37 16.59 11.03
CA GLU A 128 -0.34 15.72 11.58
C GLU A 128 -0.38 14.31 10.97
N GLU A 129 -1.57 13.70 10.85
CA GLU A 129 -1.72 12.41 10.16
C GLU A 129 -1.27 12.47 8.71
N LYS A 130 -1.66 13.52 7.99
CA LYS A 130 -1.26 13.68 6.58
C LYS A 130 0.23 13.90 6.43
N ASP A 131 0.85 14.65 7.32
CA ASP A 131 2.29 14.87 7.32
C ASP A 131 3.06 13.57 7.56
N LEU A 132 2.60 12.71 8.48
CA LEU A 132 3.18 11.38 8.68
C LEU A 132 3.07 10.50 7.43
N ILE A 133 1.92 10.52 6.75
CA ILE A 133 1.71 9.78 5.50
C ILE A 133 2.62 10.32 4.40
N ILE A 134 2.72 11.64 4.25
CA ILE A 134 3.60 12.31 3.29
C ILE A 134 5.06 11.89 3.53
N GLN A 135 5.55 11.93 4.76
CA GLN A 135 6.91 11.53 5.10
C GLN A 135 7.18 10.05 4.74
N LYS A 136 6.21 9.17 5.01
CA LYS A 136 6.31 7.77 4.61
C LYS A 136 6.45 7.61 3.10
N HIS A 137 5.61 8.29 2.33
CA HIS A 137 5.68 8.23 0.86
C HIS A 137 6.95 8.87 0.30
N LEU A 138 7.44 9.96 0.87
CA LEU A 138 8.70 10.57 0.47
C LEU A 138 9.89 9.60 0.66
N ASN A 139 9.92 8.87 1.76
CA ASN A 139 10.93 7.85 2.01
C ASN A 139 10.84 6.68 1.01
N GLU A 140 9.62 6.25 0.67
CA GLU A 140 9.40 5.22 -0.33
C GLU A 140 9.83 5.66 -1.74
N ILE A 141 9.46 6.88 -2.15
CA ILE A 141 9.90 7.49 -3.41
C ILE A 141 11.44 7.59 -3.45
N GLY A 142 12.09 7.94 -2.36
CA GLY A 142 13.55 7.96 -2.25
C GLY A 142 14.18 6.60 -2.54
N LYS A 143 13.66 5.53 -1.91
CA LYS A 143 14.10 4.15 -2.14
C LYS A 143 13.87 3.70 -3.58
N LEU A 144 12.70 3.97 -4.14
CA LEU A 144 12.38 3.61 -5.52
C LEU A 144 13.28 4.35 -6.52
N LYS A 145 13.55 5.63 -6.31
CA LYS A 145 14.48 6.41 -7.14
C LYS A 145 15.90 5.82 -7.12
N GLN A 146 16.37 5.40 -5.94
CA GLN A 146 17.67 4.74 -5.83
C GLN A 146 17.69 3.41 -6.58
N GLN A 147 16.66 2.56 -6.43
CA GLN A 147 16.54 1.29 -7.16
C GLN A 147 16.50 1.52 -8.67
N VAL A 148 15.77 2.52 -9.14
CA VAL A 148 15.75 2.88 -10.57
C VAL A 148 17.14 3.32 -11.04
N ALA A 149 17.83 4.16 -10.27
CA ALA A 149 19.18 4.59 -10.61
C ALA A 149 20.17 3.41 -10.69
N GLU A 150 20.11 2.47 -9.75
CA GLU A 150 20.90 1.24 -9.76
C GLU A 150 20.60 0.35 -10.96
N LEU A 151 19.31 0.18 -11.31
CA LEU A 151 18.89 -0.63 -12.45
C LEU A 151 19.27 0.01 -13.79
N THR A 152 19.25 1.35 -13.87
CA THR A 152 19.56 2.10 -15.09
C THR A 152 21.05 2.45 -15.24
N GLN A 153 21.86 2.18 -14.21
CA GLN A 153 23.30 2.50 -14.23
C GLN A 153 24.02 1.94 -15.46
N TYR A 154 23.63 0.77 -15.93
CA TYR A 154 24.21 0.08 -17.07
C TYR A 154 23.28 0.12 -18.31
N GLU A 155 22.31 0.99 -18.35
CA GLU A 155 21.51 1.17 -19.55
C GLU A 155 22.26 1.99 -20.59
N VAL A 156 22.35 1.45 -21.79
CA VAL A 156 22.98 2.14 -22.92
C VAL A 156 22.02 3.20 -23.44
N LYS A 157 22.48 4.44 -23.53
CA LYS A 157 21.70 5.56 -24.08
C LYS A 157 21.42 5.39 -25.56
N GLN A 158 22.30 4.67 -26.29
CA GLN A 158 22.17 4.43 -27.70
C GLN A 158 22.51 2.98 -28.03
N LYS A 159 21.64 2.30 -28.75
CA LYS A 159 21.87 0.94 -29.24
C LYS A 159 22.89 0.94 -30.38
N ILE A 160 23.59 -0.17 -30.51
CA ILE A 160 24.51 -0.39 -31.66
C ILE A 160 23.62 -0.74 -32.87
N SER A 161 23.66 0.07 -33.89
CA SER A 161 22.89 -0.19 -35.12
C SER A 161 23.61 -1.26 -35.94
N ILE A 162 22.82 -2.28 -36.33
CA ILE A 162 23.23 -3.30 -37.30
C ILE A 162 22.78 -2.84 -38.67
N GLU A 163 23.66 -2.94 -39.65
CA GLU A 163 23.33 -2.67 -41.06
C GLU A 163 22.19 -3.55 -41.52
N ASP A 164 21.37 -3.02 -42.39
CA ASP A 164 20.20 -3.75 -42.94
C ASP A 164 20.61 -5.11 -43.50
N GLU A 165 19.75 -6.12 -43.31
CA GLU A 165 19.92 -7.53 -43.70
C GLU A 165 21.02 -8.31 -42.90
N HIS A 166 21.81 -7.68 -42.04
CA HIS A 166 22.92 -8.32 -41.31
C HIS A 166 22.59 -8.77 -39.88
N LEU A 167 21.33 -8.71 -39.45
CA LEU A 167 20.92 -9.30 -38.17
C LEU A 167 21.24 -10.80 -38.08
N PRO A 168 20.98 -11.65 -39.11
CA PRO A 168 21.39 -13.05 -39.08
C PRO A 168 22.89 -13.24 -38.93
N THR A 169 23.70 -12.37 -39.53
CA THR A 169 25.18 -12.42 -39.42
C THR A 169 25.64 -12.15 -37.98
N LEU A 170 25.05 -11.16 -37.30
CA LEU A 170 25.36 -10.92 -35.90
C LEU A 170 24.94 -12.12 -35.01
N VAL A 171 23.78 -12.70 -35.29
CA VAL A 171 23.29 -13.88 -34.53
C VAL A 171 24.23 -15.05 -34.74
N ASP A 172 24.73 -15.29 -35.97
CA ASP A 172 25.71 -16.36 -36.26
C ASP A 172 26.99 -16.17 -35.44
N LEU A 173 27.53 -14.95 -35.41
CA LEU A 173 28.72 -14.64 -34.58
C LEU A 173 28.46 -14.93 -33.10
N LEU A 174 27.30 -14.55 -32.56
CA LEU A 174 26.98 -14.84 -31.17
C LEU A 174 26.79 -16.34 -30.91
N GLN A 175 26.26 -17.10 -31.87
CA GLN A 175 26.18 -18.57 -31.78
C GLN A 175 27.58 -19.19 -31.82
N GLN A 176 28.50 -18.72 -32.69
CA GLN A 176 29.87 -19.15 -32.72
C GLN A 176 30.56 -18.84 -31.37
N MET A 177 30.46 -17.62 -30.85
CA MET A 177 30.98 -17.23 -29.53
C MET A 177 30.49 -18.15 -28.40
N ARG A 178 29.21 -18.50 -28.40
CA ARG A 178 28.60 -19.42 -27.43
C ARG A 178 29.25 -20.80 -27.45
N ASN A 179 29.66 -21.28 -28.63
CA ASN A 179 30.19 -22.62 -28.84
C ASN A 179 31.73 -22.68 -28.72
N LEU A 180 32.40 -21.55 -28.46
CA LEU A 180 33.84 -21.54 -28.31
C LEU A 180 34.26 -22.37 -27.10
N LYS A 181 35.30 -23.18 -27.32
CA LYS A 181 35.94 -23.99 -26.28
C LYS A 181 37.35 -23.49 -25.98
N LEU A 182 37.66 -23.49 -24.69
CA LEU A 182 39.02 -23.26 -24.21
C LEU A 182 39.91 -24.48 -24.56
N PRO A 183 41.25 -24.36 -24.51
CA PRO A 183 42.15 -25.48 -24.64
C PRO A 183 41.89 -26.64 -23.68
N SER A 184 41.27 -26.31 -22.53
CA SER A 184 40.83 -27.29 -21.54
C SER A 184 39.57 -28.09 -21.94
N GLY A 185 38.98 -27.83 -23.11
CA GLY A 185 37.71 -28.43 -23.58
C GLY A 185 36.46 -27.82 -23.00
N ARG A 186 36.56 -26.90 -22.04
CA ARG A 186 35.39 -26.21 -21.44
C ARG A 186 34.90 -25.09 -22.33
N LEU A 187 33.61 -24.83 -22.30
CA LEU A 187 33.04 -23.65 -22.99
C LEU A 187 33.62 -22.33 -22.42
N LEU A 188 33.97 -21.40 -23.30
CA LEU A 188 34.42 -20.05 -22.92
C LEU A 188 33.27 -19.28 -22.24
N LEU A 189 32.10 -19.34 -22.78
CA LEU A 189 30.89 -18.71 -22.24
C LEU A 189 29.94 -19.78 -21.74
N ARG A 190 29.54 -19.70 -20.46
CA ARG A 190 28.60 -20.63 -19.85
C ARG A 190 27.31 -19.88 -19.53
N CYS A 191 26.26 -20.20 -20.26
CA CYS A 191 24.91 -19.68 -20.02
C CYS A 191 23.89 -20.77 -20.35
N ASP A 192 23.15 -21.20 -19.33
CA ASP A 192 22.16 -22.28 -19.47
C ASP A 192 20.89 -21.84 -20.20
N HIS A 193 20.69 -20.50 -20.30
CA HIS A 193 19.49 -19.94 -20.91
C HIS A 193 19.79 -19.24 -22.23
N LYS A 194 19.35 -19.87 -23.33
CA LYS A 194 19.46 -19.28 -24.70
C LYS A 194 18.81 -17.92 -24.83
N ILE A 195 17.74 -17.67 -24.05
CA ILE A 195 17.04 -16.36 -24.02
C ILE A 195 17.95 -15.20 -23.58
N THR A 196 19.04 -15.47 -22.86
CA THR A 196 19.99 -14.44 -22.44
C THR A 196 20.63 -13.75 -23.64
N TYR A 197 21.04 -14.51 -24.65
CA TYR A 197 21.60 -13.95 -25.89
C TYR A 197 20.57 -13.15 -26.67
N ALA A 198 19.32 -13.62 -26.73
CA ALA A 198 18.22 -12.85 -27.34
C ALA A 198 17.95 -11.52 -26.63
N LYS A 199 18.00 -11.51 -25.30
CA LYS A 199 17.87 -10.28 -24.49
C LYS A 199 19.04 -9.32 -24.73
N ILE A 200 20.27 -9.83 -24.89
CA ILE A 200 21.47 -9.01 -25.22
C ILE A 200 21.24 -8.32 -26.55
N ILE A 201 20.81 -9.07 -27.58
CA ILE A 201 20.55 -8.50 -28.92
C ILE A 201 19.48 -7.42 -28.80
N ALA A 202 18.33 -7.71 -28.21
CA ALA A 202 17.20 -6.77 -28.13
C ALA A 202 17.54 -5.51 -27.30
N LYS A 203 18.38 -5.66 -26.25
CA LYS A 203 18.75 -4.56 -25.36
C LYS A 203 19.81 -3.65 -25.98
N PHE A 204 20.84 -4.20 -26.61
CA PHE A 204 22.03 -3.46 -27.00
C PHE A 204 22.12 -3.18 -28.50
N PHE A 205 21.30 -3.82 -29.32
CA PHE A 205 21.35 -3.67 -30.78
C PHE A 205 20.01 -3.20 -31.35
N SER A 206 20.08 -2.51 -32.49
CA SER A 206 18.95 -2.18 -33.35
C SER A 206 19.22 -2.67 -34.77
N HIS A 207 18.19 -2.92 -35.56
CA HIS A 207 18.32 -3.26 -36.98
C HIS A 207 17.99 -2.03 -37.80
N GLY A 208 19.02 -1.35 -38.30
CA GLY A 208 18.87 0.02 -38.75
C GLY A 208 18.37 0.92 -37.61
N GLU A 209 17.31 1.66 -37.84
CA GLU A 209 16.68 2.52 -36.84
C GLU A 209 15.62 1.80 -36.00
N LYS A 210 15.34 0.51 -36.26
CA LYS A 210 14.24 -0.24 -35.64
C LYS A 210 14.76 -1.09 -34.47
N ASP A 211 14.03 -1.08 -33.39
CA ASP A 211 14.29 -1.98 -32.26
C ASP A 211 14.05 -3.43 -32.66
N ILE A 212 14.91 -4.33 -32.16
CA ILE A 212 14.78 -5.77 -32.36
C ILE A 212 13.93 -6.35 -31.23
N PRO A 213 12.71 -6.88 -31.53
CA PRO A 213 11.91 -7.53 -30.51
C PRO A 213 12.64 -8.76 -29.94
N VAL A 214 12.55 -8.97 -28.61
CA VAL A 214 13.18 -10.10 -27.93
C VAL A 214 12.75 -11.44 -28.55
N GLU A 215 11.48 -11.56 -28.94
CA GLU A 215 10.94 -12.78 -29.56
C GLU A 215 11.56 -13.04 -30.96
N THR A 216 11.80 -12.00 -31.74
CA THR A 216 12.49 -12.13 -33.03
C THR A 216 13.92 -12.64 -32.80
N ALA A 217 14.67 -12.04 -31.88
CA ALA A 217 16.01 -12.50 -31.54
C ALA A 217 16.00 -13.92 -30.95
N ARG A 218 15.03 -14.26 -30.11
CA ARG A 218 14.87 -15.57 -29.48
C ARG A 218 14.66 -16.71 -30.51
N ASN A 219 13.90 -16.43 -31.56
CA ASN A 219 13.59 -17.42 -32.60
C ASN A 219 14.84 -17.97 -33.30
N TYR A 220 15.93 -17.18 -33.38
CA TYR A 220 17.21 -17.64 -33.91
C TYR A 220 17.97 -18.61 -33.00
N PHE A 221 17.63 -18.68 -31.69
CA PHE A 221 18.29 -19.55 -30.72
C PHE A 221 17.45 -20.77 -30.32
N VAL A 222 16.30 -20.96 -30.92
CA VAL A 222 15.43 -22.14 -30.69
C VAL A 222 15.92 -23.27 -31.61
N GLU A 223 16.61 -24.25 -31.04
CA GLU A 223 16.82 -25.55 -31.69
C GLU A 223 15.55 -26.35 -31.52
N LYS A 224 14.82 -26.57 -32.57
CA LYS A 224 13.78 -27.59 -32.65
C LYS A 224 14.42 -28.80 -33.26
N GLU A 225 14.56 -29.87 -32.45
CA GLU A 225 14.92 -31.17 -32.96
C GLU A 225 13.85 -31.60 -33.98
N GLY A 226 14.24 -31.77 -35.25
CA GLY A 226 13.39 -32.34 -36.31
C GLY A 226 12.46 -31.35 -37.04
N ASP A 227 12.42 -30.07 -36.71
CA ASP A 227 11.58 -29.06 -37.41
C ASP A 227 12.34 -28.32 -38.52
N ILE A 228 11.68 -28.11 -39.63
CA ILE A 228 12.13 -27.16 -40.67
C ILE A 228 12.15 -25.76 -40.02
N PRO A 229 13.25 -24.98 -40.12
CA PRO A 229 13.34 -23.65 -39.53
C PRO A 229 12.17 -22.79 -39.99
N THR A 230 11.52 -22.12 -39.06
CA THR A 230 10.42 -21.23 -39.38
C THR A 230 10.96 -20.09 -40.25
N LYS A 231 10.21 -19.71 -41.29
CA LYS A 231 10.60 -18.62 -42.21
C LYS A 231 11.08 -17.39 -41.43
N GLY A 232 12.31 -16.97 -41.66
CA GLY A 232 12.91 -15.80 -40.99
C GLY A 232 13.82 -16.11 -39.77
N THR A 233 14.00 -17.39 -39.39
CA THR A 233 14.91 -17.78 -38.26
C THR A 233 16.08 -18.66 -38.72
N PHE A 234 16.15 -18.97 -40.00
CA PHE A 234 17.25 -19.74 -40.55
C PHE A 234 18.37 -18.79 -41.01
N ILE A 235 19.60 -19.09 -40.62
CA ILE A 235 20.80 -18.35 -41.04
C ILE A 235 21.32 -19.07 -42.30
N TYR A 236 21.16 -18.46 -43.46
CA TYR A 236 21.64 -19.02 -44.72
C TYR A 236 23.18 -18.98 -44.78
N PRO A 237 23.86 -19.93 -45.51
CA PRO A 237 25.29 -19.88 -45.66
C PRO A 237 25.85 -18.56 -46.22
N ALA A 238 25.07 -17.87 -47.03
CA ALA A 238 25.43 -16.54 -47.56
C ALA A 238 25.41 -15.44 -46.48
N GLN A 239 24.80 -15.67 -45.31
CA GLN A 239 24.76 -14.74 -44.17
C GLN A 239 25.83 -15.04 -43.12
N GLN A 240 26.52 -16.17 -43.20
CA GLN A 240 27.65 -16.59 -42.37
C GLN A 240 28.94 -15.99 -42.90
N LEU A 241 29.06 -14.67 -42.79
CA LEU A 241 30.18 -13.92 -43.41
C LEU A 241 31.49 -14.05 -42.64
N PHE A 242 31.46 -14.41 -41.38
CA PHE A 242 32.63 -14.41 -40.49
C PHE A 242 32.75 -15.74 -39.76
N LYS A 243 33.98 -16.17 -39.50
CA LYS A 243 34.28 -17.37 -38.73
C LYS A 243 35.28 -17.06 -37.64
N ILE A 244 34.92 -17.40 -36.41
CA ILE A 244 35.86 -17.25 -35.28
C ILE A 244 36.75 -18.48 -35.23
N VAL A 245 38.07 -18.31 -35.31
CA VAL A 245 39.08 -19.34 -35.24
C VAL A 245 39.99 -19.16 -34.05
N SER A 246 40.45 -20.29 -33.45
CA SER A 246 41.42 -20.24 -32.39
C SER A 246 42.79 -19.87 -32.98
N ILE A 247 43.45 -18.89 -32.37
CA ILE A 247 44.83 -18.54 -32.63
C ILE A 247 45.67 -19.34 -31.62
N LYS A 248 46.50 -20.23 -32.08
CA LYS A 248 47.41 -20.95 -31.19
C LYS A 248 48.50 -20.05 -30.68
#